data_be5eea6d220b8f5cf75ecdb940abc31e
#
_entry.id   be5eea6d220b8f5cf75ecdb940abc31e
#
_cell.length_a   1.000
_cell.length_b   1.000
_cell.length_c   1.000
_cell.angle_alpha   90.00
_cell.angle_beta   90.00
_cell.angle_gamma   90.00
#
_symmetry.space_group_name_H-M   'P 1'
#
loop_
_entity.id
_entity.type
_entity.pdbx_description
1 polymer ?
#
loop_
_entity_poly.entity_id
_entity_poly.type
_entity_poly.pdbx_seq_one_letter_code
_entity_poly.pdbx_strand_id
1 'polypeptide(L)'
;MIQLAVLAVVGTYYVRRQLNQPSPLLPLDLLGIPIFRLSILTSICSFTAQMLAMVSLPFFLQNSLGYSEVMTGLLLTPWPIATLVTAPAAGYLVERIHPGILGSIGMALFCIGLYSLSTLTADSSVTGIILRLMLCGAGFGLFQTPNNSTIISSAPTRRSGGASGMLGMARLLGQTFGTTLVAL
;
A
#
# COMPACT_ATOMS: atom_id res chain seq x y z
N MET A 1 -27.56 6.97 1.02
CA MET A 1 -27.72 8.38 1.37
C MET A 1 -27.62 8.60 2.89
N ILE A 2 -28.48 7.97 3.71
CA ILE A 2 -28.48 8.13 5.19
C ILE A 2 -27.13 7.74 5.81
N GLN A 3 -26.51 6.66 5.39
CA GLN A 3 -25.21 6.20 5.89
C GLN A 3 -24.09 7.21 5.62
N LEU A 4 -24.07 7.84 4.45
CA LEU A 4 -23.09 8.88 4.10
C LEU A 4 -23.28 10.14 4.95
N ALA A 5 -24.53 10.53 5.20
CA ALA A 5 -24.83 11.67 6.08
C ALA A 5 -24.41 11.41 7.52
N VAL A 6 -24.71 10.22 8.06
CA VAL A 6 -24.27 9.80 9.40
C VAL A 6 -22.74 9.77 9.49
N LEU A 7 -22.07 9.21 8.50
CA LEU A 7 -20.61 9.16 8.45
C LEU A 7 -20.00 10.56 8.44
N ALA A 8 -20.56 11.48 7.66
CA ALA A 8 -20.09 12.87 7.58
C ALA A 8 -20.28 13.61 8.91
N VAL A 9 -21.44 13.46 9.56
CA VAL A 9 -21.74 14.11 10.84
C VAL A 9 -20.87 13.57 11.95
N VAL A 10 -20.79 12.24 12.09
CA VAL A 10 -19.96 11.57 13.12
C VAL A 10 -18.48 11.86 12.87
N GLY A 11 -18.02 11.79 11.63
CA GLY A 11 -16.64 12.11 11.25
C GLY A 11 -16.28 13.56 11.58
N THR A 12 -17.12 14.51 11.22
CA THR A 12 -16.89 15.94 11.51
C THR A 12 -16.89 16.23 13.02
N TYR A 13 -17.83 15.64 13.75
CA TYR A 13 -17.88 15.76 15.22
C TYR A 13 -16.62 15.18 15.87
N TYR A 14 -16.20 13.99 15.42
CA TYR A 14 -15.00 13.31 15.94
C TYR A 14 -13.73 14.12 15.65
N VAL A 15 -13.55 14.61 14.43
CA VAL A 15 -12.39 15.44 14.05
C VAL A 15 -12.35 16.73 14.88
N ARG A 16 -13.47 17.45 15.03
CA ARG A 16 -13.55 18.66 15.85
C ARG A 16 -13.20 18.40 17.32
N ARG A 17 -13.70 17.29 17.87
CA ARG A 17 -13.39 16.89 19.24
C ARG A 17 -11.90 16.54 19.42
N GLN A 18 -11.29 15.88 18.45
CA GLN A 18 -9.87 15.49 18.49
C GLN A 18 -8.95 16.71 18.40
N LEU A 19 -9.28 17.72 17.61
CA LEU A 19 -8.48 18.94 17.47
C LEU A 19 -8.37 19.74 18.78
N ASN A 20 -9.32 19.57 19.69
CA ASN A 20 -9.36 20.29 20.97
C ASN A 20 -8.78 19.50 22.16
N GLN A 21 -8.23 18.28 21.93
CA GLN A 21 -7.63 17.47 23.00
C GLN A 21 -6.11 17.67 23.07
N PRO A 22 -5.53 17.73 24.29
CA PRO A 22 -4.08 17.90 24.48
C PRO A 22 -3.25 16.67 24.02
N SER A 23 -3.88 15.52 23.87
CA SER A 23 -3.27 14.30 23.29
C SER A 23 -4.29 13.58 22.39
N PRO A 24 -4.46 14.06 21.15
CA PRO A 24 -5.42 13.46 20.22
C PRO A 24 -5.00 12.03 19.82
N LEU A 25 -5.97 11.12 19.77
CA LEU A 25 -5.77 9.75 19.26
C LEU A 25 -5.37 9.75 17.78
N LEU A 26 -5.89 10.73 17.01
CA LEU A 26 -5.51 11.00 15.64
C LEU A 26 -4.67 12.28 15.60
N PRO A 27 -3.34 12.17 15.51
CA PRO A 27 -2.47 13.33 15.49
C PRO A 27 -2.46 13.99 14.11
N LEU A 28 -3.56 14.65 13.76
CA LEU A 28 -3.73 15.38 12.48
C LEU A 28 -2.69 16.51 12.32
N ASP A 29 -2.15 16.99 13.42
CA ASP A 29 -1.06 17.95 13.44
C ASP A 29 0.22 17.42 12.78
N LEU A 30 0.46 16.10 12.78
CA LEU A 30 1.59 15.48 12.07
C LEU A 30 1.47 15.66 10.54
N LEU A 31 0.26 15.83 10.01
CA LEU A 31 0.07 16.14 8.58
C LEU A 31 0.59 17.54 8.20
N GLY A 32 0.86 18.41 9.17
CA GLY A 32 1.56 19.67 8.99
C GLY A 32 3.05 19.47 8.63
N ILE A 33 3.63 18.30 8.92
CA ILE A 33 5.00 17.95 8.55
C ILE A 33 4.99 17.47 7.09
N PRO A 34 5.63 18.19 6.13
CA PRO A 34 5.53 17.87 4.71
C PRO A 34 5.94 16.44 4.36
N ILE A 35 7.05 15.96 4.93
CA ILE A 35 7.56 14.61 4.69
C ILE A 35 6.59 13.54 5.21
N PHE A 36 5.99 13.74 6.39
CA PHE A 36 4.99 12.85 6.96
C PHE A 36 3.75 12.77 6.06
N ARG A 37 3.22 13.93 5.66
CA ARG A 37 2.05 14.02 4.78
C ARG A 37 2.27 13.33 3.44
N LEU A 38 3.41 13.60 2.79
CA LEU A 38 3.75 12.96 1.50
C LEU A 38 3.88 11.45 1.66
N SER A 39 4.53 10.98 2.72
CA SER A 39 4.68 9.54 2.98
C SER A 39 3.35 8.84 3.28
N ILE A 40 2.42 9.50 3.97
CA ILE A 40 1.06 8.97 4.18
C ILE A 40 0.28 8.90 2.86
N LEU A 41 0.34 9.95 2.03
CA LEU A 41 -0.34 9.96 0.73
C LEU A 41 0.21 8.88 -0.20
N THR A 42 1.53 8.72 -0.29
CA THR A 42 2.13 7.64 -1.08
C THR A 42 1.77 6.26 -0.54
N SER A 43 1.64 6.10 0.79
CA SER A 43 1.11 4.86 1.39
C SER A 43 -0.31 4.57 0.91
N ILE A 44 -1.23 5.54 0.98
CA ILE A 44 -2.61 5.37 0.53
C ILE A 44 -2.63 4.95 -0.94
N CYS A 45 -1.90 5.66 -1.81
CA CYS A 45 -1.86 5.35 -3.25
C CYS A 45 -1.28 3.95 -3.52
N SER A 46 -0.19 3.58 -2.86
CA SER A 46 0.45 2.28 -3.07
C SER A 46 -0.42 1.12 -2.59
N PHE A 47 -1.07 1.24 -1.43
CA PHE A 47 -2.00 0.23 -0.94
C PHE A 47 -3.28 0.14 -1.80
N THR A 48 -3.74 1.29 -2.36
CA THR A 48 -4.85 1.29 -3.33
C THR A 48 -4.48 0.50 -4.58
N ALA A 49 -3.33 0.79 -5.18
CA ALA A 49 -2.86 0.10 -6.37
C ALA A 49 -2.60 -1.40 -6.12
N GLN A 50 -2.00 -1.74 -4.97
CA GLN A 50 -1.79 -3.12 -4.56
C GLN A 50 -3.12 -3.88 -4.45
N MET A 51 -4.10 -3.31 -3.75
CA MET A 51 -5.37 -4.00 -3.48
C MET A 51 -6.20 -4.11 -4.75
N LEU A 52 -6.19 -3.07 -5.60
CA LEU A 52 -6.82 -3.11 -6.92
C LEU A 52 -6.25 -4.28 -7.75
N ALA A 53 -4.93 -4.43 -7.82
CA ALA A 53 -4.30 -5.54 -8.52
C ALA A 53 -4.64 -6.90 -7.87
N MET A 54 -4.55 -7.01 -6.54
CA MET A 54 -4.80 -8.26 -5.81
C MET A 54 -6.24 -8.76 -5.92
N VAL A 55 -7.21 -7.86 -6.07
CA VAL A 55 -8.63 -8.24 -6.21
C VAL A 55 -8.97 -8.50 -7.69
N SER A 56 -8.48 -7.67 -8.63
CA SER A 56 -8.81 -7.83 -10.05
C SER A 56 -8.11 -9.03 -10.71
N LEU A 57 -6.89 -9.35 -10.27
CA LEU A 57 -6.07 -10.38 -10.92
C LEU A 57 -6.68 -11.79 -10.83
N PRO A 58 -7.23 -12.27 -9.69
CA PRO A 58 -7.90 -13.57 -9.62
C PRO A 58 -9.04 -13.69 -10.63
N PHE A 59 -9.85 -12.65 -10.77
CA PHE A 59 -10.94 -12.65 -11.75
C PHE A 59 -10.43 -12.74 -13.18
N PHE A 60 -9.36 -12.02 -13.51
CA PHE A 60 -8.73 -12.09 -14.82
C PHE A 60 -8.15 -13.48 -15.09
N LEU A 61 -7.42 -14.07 -14.14
CA LEU A 61 -6.82 -15.39 -14.29
C LEU A 61 -7.87 -16.50 -14.46
N GLN A 62 -8.99 -16.42 -13.74
CA GLN A 62 -10.05 -17.42 -13.81
C GLN A 62 -10.94 -17.22 -15.05
N ASN A 63 -11.43 -15.98 -15.29
CA ASN A 63 -12.43 -15.73 -16.32
C ASN A 63 -11.83 -15.57 -17.72
N SER A 64 -10.62 -14.99 -17.83
CA SER A 64 -10.00 -14.72 -19.14
C SER A 64 -8.98 -15.77 -19.54
N LEU A 65 -8.23 -16.34 -18.58
CA LEU A 65 -7.20 -17.35 -18.84
C LEU A 65 -7.66 -18.77 -18.51
N GLY A 66 -8.83 -18.94 -17.89
CA GLY A 66 -9.43 -20.24 -17.60
C GLY A 66 -8.69 -21.06 -16.53
N TYR A 67 -7.86 -20.44 -15.71
CA TYR A 67 -7.18 -21.15 -14.62
C TYR A 67 -8.15 -21.56 -13.51
N SER A 68 -7.92 -22.72 -12.90
CA SER A 68 -8.66 -23.16 -11.72
C SER A 68 -8.39 -22.27 -10.52
N GLU A 69 -9.26 -22.29 -9.51
CA GLU A 69 -9.08 -21.54 -8.26
C GLU A 69 -7.76 -21.85 -7.56
N VAL A 70 -7.39 -23.16 -7.53
CA VAL A 70 -6.13 -23.63 -6.93
C VAL A 70 -4.93 -23.06 -7.69
N MET A 71 -4.95 -23.14 -9.04
CA MET A 71 -3.86 -22.61 -9.86
C MET A 71 -3.75 -21.09 -9.74
N THR A 72 -4.87 -20.39 -9.67
CA THR A 72 -4.90 -18.93 -9.43
C THR A 72 -4.25 -18.59 -8.10
N GLY A 73 -4.58 -19.30 -7.02
CA GLY A 73 -3.95 -19.08 -5.72
C GLY A 73 -2.44 -19.32 -5.74
N LEU A 74 -1.99 -20.37 -6.43
CA LEU A 74 -0.56 -20.66 -6.60
C LEU A 74 0.15 -19.55 -7.41
N LEU A 75 -0.49 -19.05 -8.47
CA LEU A 75 0.05 -17.97 -9.29
C LEU A 75 0.17 -16.64 -8.54
N LEU A 76 -0.68 -16.38 -7.56
CA LEU A 76 -0.61 -15.15 -6.74
C LEU A 76 0.46 -15.23 -5.64
N THR A 77 0.89 -16.42 -5.23
CA THR A 77 1.86 -16.65 -4.16
C THR A 77 3.23 -15.98 -4.40
N PRO A 78 3.77 -15.84 -5.62
CA PRO A 78 5.03 -15.14 -5.86
C PRO A 78 5.10 -13.70 -5.36
N TRP A 79 4.00 -12.96 -5.36
CA TRP A 79 3.96 -11.59 -4.85
C TRP A 79 4.33 -11.49 -3.36
N PRO A 80 3.60 -12.14 -2.42
CA PRO A 80 3.96 -12.10 -1.00
C PRO A 80 5.34 -12.70 -0.73
N ILE A 81 5.78 -13.72 -1.47
CA ILE A 81 7.13 -14.29 -1.31
C ILE A 81 8.19 -13.25 -1.67
N ALA A 82 8.05 -12.56 -2.79
CA ALA A 82 8.98 -11.50 -3.18
C ALA A 82 9.02 -10.37 -2.15
N THR A 83 7.85 -9.96 -1.63
CA THR A 83 7.76 -8.94 -0.57
C THR A 83 8.44 -9.43 0.71
N LEU A 84 8.25 -10.70 1.10
CA LEU A 84 8.85 -11.30 2.30
C LEU A 84 10.39 -11.29 2.24
N VAL A 85 10.97 -11.47 1.07
CA VAL A 85 12.43 -11.45 0.86
C VAL A 85 12.95 -10.01 0.77
N THR A 86 12.25 -9.14 0.06
CA THR A 86 12.74 -7.78 -0.20
C THR A 86 12.53 -6.81 0.95
N ALA A 87 11.51 -7.00 1.80
CA ALA A 87 11.25 -6.10 2.93
C ALA A 87 12.37 -6.13 3.99
N PRO A 88 12.91 -7.29 4.43
CA PRO A 88 14.08 -7.33 5.30
C PRO A 88 15.33 -6.76 4.63
N ALA A 89 15.55 -7.05 3.34
CA ALA A 89 16.66 -6.47 2.58
C ALA A 89 16.59 -4.96 2.53
N ALA A 90 15.39 -4.40 2.30
CA ALA A 90 15.15 -2.96 2.35
C ALA A 90 15.42 -2.38 3.75
N GLY A 91 15.05 -3.10 4.82
CA GLY A 91 15.36 -2.72 6.20
C GLY A 91 16.86 -2.57 6.44
N TYR A 92 17.67 -3.50 5.96
CA TYR A 92 19.12 -3.41 6.03
C TYR A 92 19.70 -2.28 5.17
N LEU A 93 19.15 -2.08 3.98
CA LEU A 93 19.60 -1.04 3.05
C LEU A 93 19.27 0.38 3.54
N VAL A 94 18.17 0.59 4.27
CA VAL A 94 17.78 1.90 4.84
C VAL A 94 18.85 2.46 5.78
N GLU A 95 19.64 1.61 6.44
CA GLU A 95 20.75 2.05 7.30
C GLU A 95 21.94 2.61 6.50
N ARG A 96 22.05 2.26 5.20
CA ARG A 96 23.18 2.63 4.33
C ARG A 96 22.81 3.58 3.21
N ILE A 97 21.57 3.56 2.75
CA ILE A 97 21.08 4.33 1.62
C ILE A 97 19.95 5.24 2.11
N HIS A 98 19.92 6.46 1.62
CA HIS A 98 18.87 7.41 1.97
C HIS A 98 17.46 6.82 1.71
N PRO A 99 16.55 6.82 2.70
CA PRO A 99 15.22 6.19 2.59
C PRO A 99 14.42 6.64 1.36
N GLY A 100 14.55 7.94 1.01
CA GLY A 100 13.89 8.51 -0.17
C GLY A 100 14.35 7.89 -1.49
N ILE A 101 15.64 7.61 -1.65
CA ILE A 101 16.19 6.98 -2.86
C ILE A 101 15.70 5.53 -2.95
N LEU A 102 15.84 4.79 -1.87
CA LEU A 102 15.42 3.39 -1.83
C LEU A 102 13.90 3.25 -2.06
N GLY A 103 13.09 4.11 -1.43
CA GLY A 103 11.65 4.15 -1.63
C GLY A 103 11.25 4.51 -3.06
N SER A 104 11.98 5.46 -3.69
CA SER A 104 11.71 5.83 -5.09
C SER A 104 12.03 4.69 -6.07
N ILE A 105 13.14 3.98 -5.85
CA ILE A 105 13.48 2.78 -6.65
C ILE A 105 12.41 1.70 -6.47
N GLY A 106 11.99 1.42 -5.22
CA GLY A 106 10.93 0.45 -4.93
C GLY A 106 9.61 0.83 -5.61
N MET A 107 9.21 2.10 -5.53
CA MET A 107 7.99 2.60 -6.19
C MET A 107 8.08 2.51 -7.71
N ALA A 108 9.23 2.84 -8.32
CA ALA A 108 9.43 2.71 -9.77
C ALA A 108 9.31 1.24 -10.21
N LEU A 109 9.95 0.31 -9.50
CA LEU A 109 9.82 -1.14 -9.77
C LEU A 109 8.38 -1.62 -9.61
N PHE A 110 7.67 -1.12 -8.60
CA PHE A 110 6.26 -1.44 -8.39
C PHE A 110 5.38 -0.95 -9.53
N CYS A 111 5.57 0.29 -9.99
CA CYS A 111 4.85 0.84 -11.15
C CYS A 111 5.15 0.05 -12.44
N ILE A 112 6.42 -0.29 -12.70
CA ILE A 112 6.81 -1.12 -13.85
C ILE A 112 6.16 -2.50 -13.75
N GLY A 113 6.15 -3.11 -12.56
CA GLY A 113 5.48 -4.37 -12.29
C GLY A 113 3.98 -4.32 -12.61
N LEU A 114 3.27 -3.32 -12.08
CA LEU A 114 1.85 -3.11 -12.34
C LEU A 114 1.55 -2.85 -13.83
N TYR A 115 2.37 -2.01 -14.46
CA TYR A 115 2.26 -1.79 -15.91
C TYR A 115 2.47 -3.07 -16.70
N SER A 116 3.47 -3.88 -16.34
CA SER A 116 3.69 -5.18 -16.99
C SER A 116 2.53 -6.16 -16.77
N LEU A 117 1.84 -6.11 -15.62
CA LEU A 117 0.63 -6.89 -15.36
C LEU A 117 -0.55 -6.43 -16.25
N SER A 118 -0.67 -5.12 -16.52
CA SER A 118 -1.74 -4.61 -17.40
C SER A 118 -1.57 -5.05 -18.86
N THR A 119 -0.39 -5.50 -19.27
CA THR A 119 -0.10 -6.04 -20.60
C THR A 119 -0.26 -7.57 -20.70
N LEU A 120 -0.86 -8.22 -19.70
CA LEU A 120 -1.17 -9.64 -19.77
C LEU A 120 -2.21 -9.92 -20.85
N THR A 121 -1.93 -10.94 -21.67
CA THR A 121 -2.81 -11.45 -22.72
C THR A 121 -3.12 -12.93 -22.48
N ALA A 122 -4.09 -13.47 -23.22
CA ALA A 122 -4.47 -14.89 -23.13
C ALA A 122 -3.29 -15.85 -23.40
N ASP A 123 -2.32 -15.42 -24.21
CA ASP A 123 -1.15 -16.22 -24.58
C ASP A 123 0.03 -16.06 -23.59
N SER A 124 -0.18 -15.36 -22.48
CA SER A 124 0.90 -15.12 -21.52
C SER A 124 1.33 -16.42 -20.82
N SER A 125 2.62 -16.71 -20.85
CA SER A 125 3.16 -17.90 -20.19
C SER A 125 3.05 -17.79 -18.67
N VAL A 126 2.88 -18.92 -17.98
CA VAL A 126 2.86 -19.03 -16.52
C VAL A 126 4.10 -18.37 -15.90
N THR A 127 5.28 -18.63 -16.46
CA THR A 127 6.53 -18.01 -16.00
C THR A 127 6.50 -16.49 -16.15
N GLY A 128 5.92 -15.97 -17.23
CA GLY A 128 5.76 -14.53 -17.43
C GLY A 128 4.87 -13.88 -16.38
N ILE A 129 3.78 -14.55 -15.98
CA ILE A 129 2.89 -14.09 -14.90
C ILE A 129 3.64 -14.06 -13.57
N ILE A 130 4.36 -15.14 -13.21
CA ILE A 130 5.13 -15.27 -11.98
C ILE A 130 6.17 -14.13 -11.88
N LEU A 131 6.96 -13.90 -12.92
CA LEU A 131 8.00 -12.87 -12.93
C LEU A 131 7.43 -11.45 -12.72
N ARG A 132 6.29 -11.14 -13.34
CA ARG A 132 5.60 -9.85 -13.18
C ARG A 132 5.08 -9.66 -11.76
N LEU A 133 4.54 -10.72 -11.16
CA LEU A 133 4.06 -10.70 -9.78
C LEU A 133 5.23 -10.58 -8.77
N MET A 134 6.34 -11.26 -9.03
CA MET A 134 7.55 -11.10 -8.23
C MET A 134 8.11 -9.68 -8.31
N LEU A 135 8.08 -9.06 -9.50
CA LEU A 135 8.51 -7.68 -9.69
C LEU A 135 7.63 -6.70 -8.89
N CYS A 136 6.31 -6.90 -8.92
CA CYS A 136 5.38 -6.10 -8.10
C CYS A 136 5.65 -6.27 -6.60
N GLY A 137 5.80 -7.52 -6.14
CA GLY A 137 6.08 -7.82 -4.73
C GLY A 137 7.43 -7.26 -4.26
N ALA A 138 8.46 -7.40 -5.08
CA ALA A 138 9.79 -6.86 -4.80
C ALA A 138 9.77 -5.31 -4.72
N GLY A 139 9.17 -4.66 -5.70
CA GLY A 139 9.01 -3.20 -5.72
C GLY A 139 8.23 -2.69 -4.52
N PHE A 140 7.12 -3.34 -4.18
CA PHE A 140 6.30 -2.99 -3.03
C PHE A 140 7.06 -3.16 -1.71
N GLY A 141 7.79 -4.26 -1.52
CA GLY A 141 8.60 -4.52 -0.32
C GLY A 141 9.73 -3.50 -0.15
N LEU A 142 10.43 -3.17 -1.24
CA LEU A 142 11.48 -2.15 -1.26
C LEU A 142 10.97 -0.74 -0.98
N PHE A 143 9.72 -0.42 -1.37
CA PHE A 143 9.10 0.87 -1.08
C PHE A 143 8.56 0.93 0.34
N GLN A 144 7.82 -0.09 0.79
CA GLN A 144 7.04 -0.04 2.03
C GLN A 144 7.93 0.15 3.26
N THR A 145 9.06 -0.55 3.33
CA THR A 145 9.96 -0.51 4.50
C THR A 145 10.55 0.87 4.74
N PRO A 146 11.24 1.52 3.78
CA PRO A 146 11.77 2.86 3.97
C PRO A 146 10.67 3.91 4.19
N ASN A 147 9.53 3.78 3.54
CA ASN A 147 8.42 4.70 3.71
C ASN A 147 7.82 4.63 5.12
N ASN A 148 7.61 3.42 5.66
CA ASN A 148 7.14 3.22 7.04
C ASN A 148 8.14 3.78 8.06
N SER A 149 9.44 3.54 7.85
CA SER A 149 10.51 4.11 8.67
C SER A 149 10.48 5.64 8.65
N THR A 150 10.31 6.24 7.47
CA THR A 150 10.21 7.70 7.32
C THR A 150 8.98 8.27 8.04
N ILE A 151 7.83 7.63 7.97
CA ILE A 151 6.61 8.05 8.68
C ILE A 151 6.85 8.07 10.19
N ILE A 152 7.41 6.99 10.73
CA ILE A 152 7.63 6.86 12.18
C ILE A 152 8.72 7.83 12.66
N SER A 153 9.83 7.96 11.93
CA SER A 153 10.97 8.79 12.31
C SER A 153 10.73 10.30 12.14
N SER A 154 9.81 10.69 11.24
CA SER A 154 9.45 12.10 11.05
C SER A 154 8.54 12.66 12.15
N ALA A 155 7.93 11.79 12.94
CA ALA A 155 7.13 12.20 14.09
C ALA A 155 8.00 12.37 15.36
N PRO A 156 7.66 13.33 16.26
CA PRO A 156 8.30 13.42 17.55
C PRO A 156 8.20 12.09 18.32
N THR A 157 9.27 11.71 19.05
CA THR A 157 9.35 10.40 19.74
C THR A 157 8.16 10.13 20.67
N ARG A 158 7.65 11.17 21.34
CA ARG A 158 6.45 11.07 22.20
C ARG A 158 5.17 10.73 21.43
N ARG A 159 5.16 10.85 20.09
CA ARG A 159 4.02 10.64 19.20
C ARG A 159 4.22 9.51 18.21
N SER A 160 5.23 8.67 18.38
CA SER A 160 5.51 7.52 17.53
C SER A 160 4.32 6.54 17.45
N GLY A 161 3.60 6.34 18.55
CA GLY A 161 2.36 5.56 18.58
C GLY A 161 1.26 6.15 17.69
N GLY A 162 1.08 7.48 17.70
CA GLY A 162 0.15 8.17 16.81
C GLY A 162 0.56 8.07 15.34
N ALA A 163 1.85 8.18 15.04
CA ALA A 163 2.37 8.00 13.67
C ALA A 163 2.12 6.58 13.15
N SER A 164 2.33 5.56 13.99
CA SER A 164 2.02 4.17 13.65
C SER A 164 0.52 3.95 13.44
N GLY A 165 -0.33 4.58 14.24
CA GLY A 165 -1.78 4.58 14.04
C GLY A 165 -2.20 5.20 12.70
N MET A 166 -1.62 6.36 12.34
CA MET A 166 -1.86 7.01 11.05
C MET A 166 -1.40 6.16 9.86
N LEU A 167 -0.28 5.46 9.99
CA LEU A 167 0.18 4.49 8.99
C LEU A 167 -0.82 3.35 8.81
N GLY A 168 -1.32 2.79 9.92
CA GLY A 168 -2.38 1.76 9.88
C GLY A 168 -3.66 2.26 9.19
N MET A 169 -4.08 3.50 9.48
CA MET A 169 -5.23 4.10 8.81
C MET A 169 -4.98 4.32 7.31
N ALA A 170 -3.80 4.83 6.93
CA ALA A 170 -3.43 5.02 5.52
C ALA A 170 -3.51 3.69 4.75
N ARG A 171 -3.03 2.59 5.35
CA ARG A 171 -3.15 1.25 4.79
C ARG A 171 -4.60 0.84 4.59
N LEU A 172 -5.43 0.95 5.62
CA LEU A 172 -6.85 0.58 5.56
C LEU A 172 -7.62 1.42 4.54
N LEU A 173 -7.38 2.73 4.51
CA LEU A 173 -7.98 3.62 3.51
C LEU A 173 -7.58 3.21 2.09
N GLY A 174 -6.29 2.99 1.84
CA GLY A 174 -5.81 2.54 0.54
C GLY A 174 -6.44 1.21 0.12
N GLN A 175 -6.49 0.23 1.02
CA GLN A 175 -7.13 -1.06 0.76
C GLN A 175 -8.63 -0.92 0.44
N THR A 176 -9.34 -0.08 1.20
CA THR A 176 -10.78 0.18 0.96
C THR A 176 -11.00 0.85 -0.40
N PHE A 177 -10.19 1.88 -0.74
CA PHE A 177 -10.29 2.52 -2.05
C PHE A 177 -9.98 1.54 -3.18
N GLY A 178 -8.94 0.71 -3.04
CA GLY A 178 -8.58 -0.29 -4.06
C GLY A 178 -9.69 -1.31 -4.30
N THR A 179 -10.29 -1.86 -3.23
CA THR A 179 -11.41 -2.81 -3.37
C THR A 179 -12.67 -2.15 -3.94
N THR A 180 -12.96 -0.91 -3.56
CA THR A 180 -14.14 -0.19 -4.08
C THR A 180 -13.98 0.11 -5.56
N LEU A 181 -12.78 0.48 -6.02
CA LEU A 181 -12.52 0.75 -7.44
C LEU A 181 -12.68 -0.48 -8.33
N VAL A 182 -12.44 -1.69 -7.80
CA VAL A 182 -12.68 -2.94 -8.55
C VAL A 182 -14.18 -3.25 -8.67
N ALA A 183 -14.99 -2.78 -7.72
CA ALA A 183 -16.43 -3.03 -7.70
C ALA A 183 -17.26 -2.06 -8.58
N LEU A 184 -16.62 -1.03 -9.14
CA LEU A 184 -17.23 -0.05 -10.06
C LEU A 184 -17.07 -0.47 -11.52
#